data_5f0db5744b13afafb7cb73278974dbc7
#
_entry.id   5f0db5744b13afafb7cb73278974dbc7
#
_cell.length_a   1.000
_cell.length_b   1.000
_cell.length_c   1.000
_cell.angle_alpha   90.00
_cell.angle_beta   90.00
_cell.angle_gamma   90.00
#
_symmetry.space_group_name_H-M   'P 1'
#
loop_
_entity.id
_entity.type
_entity.pdbx_description
1 polymer ?
#
loop_
_entity_poly.entity_id
_entity_poly.type
_entity_poly.pdbx_seq_one_letter_code
_entity_poly.pdbx_strand_id
1 'polypeptide(L)'
;LEMVTDEERDYMYAEYAKDPRMRANIGIRRRLAPLLDNDRNQIELFTALLLSLPGSPILYYGDEIGMGDNIWLGDRDAVRTPMQWTPDRNAGFSSCDPGRLSLPTIMDPVYGYQVTNVEASMSSPSSLLHWTRRMIEIRKQNPAFGLGTYTELPSSNPAVLAYLREYKDDLVLCVNNFSRFPQPTELDLRAYEGRHPVELIGGVRFPAIGELPYLLTLAGHGFYWFRLSRVLSRAARGR
;
A
#
# COMPACT_ATOMS: atom_id res chain seq x y z
N LEU A 1 12.62 15.23 5.17
CA LEU A 1 13.49 14.68 6.21
C LEU A 1 13.95 15.74 7.26
N GLU A 2 13.14 16.76 7.47
CA GLU A 2 13.41 17.87 8.41
C GLU A 2 13.25 17.44 9.88
N MET A 3 12.42 16.44 10.12
CA MET A 3 12.02 15.99 11.47
C MET A 3 12.80 14.80 11.98
N VAL A 4 13.85 14.37 11.27
CA VAL A 4 14.72 13.26 11.64
C VAL A 4 16.12 13.75 11.97
N THR A 5 16.91 12.97 12.70
CA THR A 5 18.32 13.27 12.99
C THR A 5 19.17 13.24 11.71
N ASP A 6 20.35 13.83 11.77
CA ASP A 6 21.30 13.82 10.64
C ASP A 6 21.68 12.37 10.26
N GLU A 7 21.87 11.50 11.23
CA GLU A 7 22.21 10.09 11.04
C GLU A 7 21.07 9.32 10.34
N GLU A 8 19.82 9.54 10.79
CA GLU A 8 18.64 8.95 10.15
C GLU A 8 18.46 9.46 8.72
N ARG A 9 18.69 10.75 8.50
CA ARG A 9 18.62 11.34 7.16
C ARG A 9 19.68 10.75 6.23
N ASP A 10 20.91 10.62 6.71
CA ASP A 10 22.00 10.05 5.93
C ASP A 10 21.73 8.57 5.60
N TYR A 11 21.19 7.80 6.56
CA TYR A 11 20.71 6.45 6.32
C TYR A 11 19.62 6.40 5.23
N MET A 12 18.61 7.27 5.34
CA MET A 12 17.53 7.36 4.36
C MET A 12 18.04 7.72 2.96
N TYR A 13 19.02 8.62 2.87
CA TYR A 13 19.64 8.94 1.59
C TYR A 13 20.49 7.80 1.04
N ALA A 14 21.25 7.11 1.88
CA ALA A 14 22.05 5.97 1.47
C ALA A 14 21.18 4.81 0.96
N GLU A 15 20.00 4.61 1.56
CA GLU A 15 19.08 3.53 1.20
C GLU A 15 18.19 3.88 0.01
N TYR A 16 17.53 5.04 0.03
CA TYR A 16 16.45 5.37 -0.89
C TYR A 16 16.80 6.44 -1.94
N ALA A 17 17.91 7.14 -1.80
CA ALA A 17 18.31 8.24 -2.68
C ALA A 17 19.84 8.32 -2.84
N LYS A 18 20.41 7.21 -3.26
CA LYS A 18 21.87 7.04 -3.45
C LYS A 18 22.45 8.07 -4.41
N ASP A 19 21.77 8.33 -5.50
CA ASP A 19 22.12 9.41 -6.44
C ASP A 19 21.58 10.76 -5.94
N PRO A 20 22.39 11.82 -5.88
CA PRO A 20 21.93 13.14 -5.48
C PRO A 20 20.75 13.66 -6.30
N ARG A 21 20.61 13.24 -7.57
CA ARG A 21 19.45 13.57 -8.42
C ARG A 21 18.13 12.98 -7.94
N MET A 22 18.17 11.99 -7.06
CA MET A 22 16.99 11.43 -6.40
C MET A 22 16.51 12.27 -5.22
N ARG A 23 17.16 13.41 -4.95
CA ARG A 23 16.85 14.31 -3.83
C ARG A 23 16.28 15.62 -4.36
N ALA A 24 15.41 16.25 -3.57
CA ALA A 24 14.95 17.60 -3.80
C ALA A 24 14.84 18.31 -2.46
N ASN A 25 15.53 19.44 -2.29
CA ASN A 25 15.71 20.09 -1.01
C ASN A 25 16.25 19.08 0.03
N ILE A 26 15.54 18.90 1.15
CA ILE A 26 15.85 17.92 2.20
C ILE A 26 15.03 16.62 2.07
N GLY A 27 14.37 16.39 0.95
CA GLY A 27 13.49 15.24 0.74
C GLY A 27 14.00 14.28 -0.33
N ILE A 28 13.29 13.19 -0.48
CA ILE A 28 13.50 12.17 -1.51
C ILE A 28 12.51 12.42 -2.64
N ARG A 29 13.01 12.46 -3.87
CA ARG A 29 12.28 12.75 -5.08
C ARG A 29 12.19 11.49 -5.95
N ARG A 30 11.37 10.53 -5.52
CA ARG A 30 11.16 9.27 -6.20
C ARG A 30 9.68 8.93 -6.26
N ARG A 31 9.25 8.16 -7.26
CA ARG A 31 7.96 7.49 -7.27
C ARG A 31 8.00 6.22 -6.43
N LEU A 32 6.83 5.73 -6.02
CA LEU A 32 6.72 4.59 -5.11
C LEU A 32 7.42 3.33 -5.67
N ALA A 33 7.17 2.95 -6.92
CA ALA A 33 7.74 1.74 -7.50
C ALA A 33 9.27 1.75 -7.53
N PRO A 34 9.96 2.78 -8.09
CA PRO A 34 11.43 2.81 -8.04
C PRO A 34 12.00 3.06 -6.64
N LEU A 35 11.25 3.67 -5.73
CA LEU A 35 11.67 3.83 -4.33
C LEU A 35 11.78 2.47 -3.62
N LEU A 36 10.94 1.52 -4.00
CA LEU A 36 10.83 0.18 -3.43
C LEU A 36 11.41 -0.90 -4.35
N ASP A 37 12.35 -0.53 -5.24
CA ASP A 37 13.02 -1.43 -6.20
C ASP A 37 12.04 -2.30 -7.02
N ASN A 38 10.85 -1.77 -7.28
CA ASN A 38 9.75 -2.45 -7.97
C ASN A 38 9.29 -3.75 -7.28
N ASP A 39 9.57 -3.92 -6.00
CA ASP A 39 9.10 -5.06 -5.22
C ASP A 39 7.58 -4.96 -5.01
N ARG A 40 6.86 -5.86 -5.63
CA ARG A 40 5.40 -5.89 -5.62
C ARG A 40 4.82 -6.01 -4.21
N ASN A 41 5.41 -6.81 -3.34
CA ASN A 41 4.93 -7.00 -1.98
C ASN A 41 5.09 -5.73 -1.14
N GLN A 42 6.22 -5.03 -1.30
CA GLN A 42 6.44 -3.75 -0.63
C GLN A 42 5.46 -2.69 -1.12
N ILE A 43 5.25 -2.58 -2.44
CA ILE A 43 4.30 -1.62 -3.04
C ILE A 43 2.88 -1.88 -2.49
N GLU A 44 2.47 -3.13 -2.42
CA GLU A 44 1.16 -3.51 -1.87
C GLU A 44 1.06 -3.19 -0.38
N LEU A 45 2.08 -3.50 0.43
CA LEU A 45 2.13 -3.18 1.85
C LEU A 45 1.97 -1.68 2.10
N PHE A 46 2.79 -0.84 1.44
CA PHE A 46 2.73 0.61 1.64
C PHE A 46 1.43 1.22 1.11
N THR A 47 0.88 0.70 0.02
CA THR A 47 -0.43 1.12 -0.47
C THR A 47 -1.56 0.71 0.50
N ALA A 48 -1.49 -0.50 1.07
CA ALA A 48 -2.43 -0.94 2.09
C ALA A 48 -2.36 -0.07 3.35
N LEU A 49 -1.15 0.29 3.81
CA LEU A 49 -0.98 1.24 4.91
C LEU A 49 -1.62 2.59 4.60
N LEU A 50 -1.31 3.18 3.44
CA LEU A 50 -1.90 4.45 3.00
C LEU A 50 -3.43 4.39 3.04
N LEU A 51 -4.01 3.28 2.61
CA LEU A 51 -5.46 3.10 2.56
C LEU A 51 -6.10 2.75 3.91
N SER A 52 -5.34 2.35 4.93
CA SER A 52 -5.90 1.91 6.23
C SER A 52 -5.58 2.83 7.40
N LEU A 53 -4.54 3.64 7.31
CA LEU A 53 -4.21 4.65 8.33
C LEU A 53 -5.27 5.77 8.39
N PRO A 54 -5.36 6.52 9.52
CA PRO A 54 -6.24 7.67 9.64
C PRO A 54 -5.96 8.75 8.59
N GLY A 55 -7.00 9.43 8.15
CA GLY A 55 -6.91 10.53 7.19
C GLY A 55 -7.42 10.17 5.80
N SER A 56 -7.29 11.13 4.88
CA SER A 56 -7.67 10.97 3.48
C SER A 56 -6.47 10.49 2.68
N PRO A 57 -6.51 9.29 2.09
CA PRO A 57 -5.40 8.80 1.28
C PRO A 57 -5.29 9.61 -0.01
N ILE A 58 -4.06 9.98 -0.37
CA ILE A 58 -3.75 10.62 -1.65
C ILE A 58 -2.92 9.65 -2.46
N LEU A 59 -3.50 9.13 -3.54
CA LEU A 59 -2.81 8.32 -4.53
C LEU A 59 -2.26 9.25 -5.61
N TYR A 60 -0.97 9.15 -5.88
CA TYR A 60 -0.37 9.92 -6.96
C TYR A 60 -0.56 9.16 -8.28
N TYR A 61 -0.92 9.89 -9.37
CA TYR A 61 -1.21 9.26 -10.66
C TYR A 61 -0.06 8.39 -11.13
N GLY A 62 -0.37 7.20 -11.66
CA GLY A 62 0.60 6.24 -12.16
C GLY A 62 1.20 5.30 -11.10
N ASP A 63 1.06 5.58 -9.80
CA ASP A 63 1.50 4.64 -8.77
C ASP A 63 0.67 3.35 -8.82
N GLU A 64 -0.59 3.42 -9.24
CA GLU A 64 -1.50 2.29 -9.43
C GLU A 64 -1.10 1.33 -10.56
N ILE A 65 -0.20 1.75 -11.45
CA ILE A 65 0.38 0.90 -12.50
C ILE A 65 1.86 0.61 -12.29
N GLY A 66 2.45 1.11 -11.19
CA GLY A 66 3.89 0.98 -10.93
C GLY A 66 4.76 1.86 -11.83
N MET A 67 4.27 3.06 -12.18
CA MET A 67 4.99 4.00 -13.02
C MET A 67 6.30 4.44 -12.37
N GLY A 68 7.39 4.54 -13.16
CA GLY A 68 8.69 4.99 -12.73
C GLY A 68 8.85 6.50 -12.67
N ASP A 69 10.07 6.93 -12.38
CA ASP A 69 10.51 8.33 -12.41
C ASP A 69 11.68 8.53 -13.38
N ASN A 70 11.98 9.79 -13.71
CA ASN A 70 13.13 10.17 -14.51
C ASN A 70 14.03 11.12 -13.72
N ILE A 71 15.01 10.57 -13.01
CA ILE A 71 15.91 11.34 -12.13
C ILE A 71 16.78 12.39 -12.85
N TRP A 72 16.87 12.32 -14.17
CA TRP A 72 17.63 13.27 -14.99
C TRP A 72 16.92 14.61 -15.19
N LEU A 73 15.60 14.65 -14.98
CA LEU A 73 14.85 15.90 -15.04
C LEU A 73 15.06 16.72 -13.77
N GLY A 74 15.07 18.04 -13.92
CA GLY A 74 15.26 18.95 -12.80
C GLY A 74 14.05 19.04 -11.87
N ASP A 75 14.25 19.62 -10.68
CA ASP A 75 13.23 19.88 -9.65
C ASP A 75 12.28 18.68 -9.44
N ARG A 76 10.99 18.92 -9.39
CA ARG A 76 9.94 17.90 -9.21
C ARG A 76 9.50 17.24 -10.53
N ASP A 77 10.04 17.67 -11.66
CA ASP A 77 9.66 17.15 -12.97
C ASP A 77 10.01 15.68 -13.16
N ALA A 78 10.99 15.20 -12.41
CA ALA A 78 11.35 13.79 -12.38
C ALA A 78 10.17 12.82 -12.12
N VAL A 79 9.20 13.25 -11.30
CA VAL A 79 8.02 12.46 -10.92
C VAL A 79 6.74 12.94 -11.60
N ARG A 80 6.83 13.94 -12.53
CA ARG A 80 5.69 14.57 -13.22
C ARG A 80 5.63 14.24 -14.71
N THR A 81 6.30 13.19 -15.14
CA THR A 81 6.29 12.73 -16.52
C THR A 81 4.87 12.37 -16.99
N PRO A 82 4.58 12.40 -18.32
CA PRO A 82 3.28 12.07 -18.85
C PRO A 82 2.76 10.71 -18.37
N MET A 83 1.46 10.63 -18.05
CA MET A 83 0.81 9.36 -17.69
C MET A 83 0.92 8.36 -18.84
N GLN A 84 1.22 7.11 -18.51
CA GLN A 84 1.44 6.02 -19.45
C GLN A 84 0.13 5.26 -19.69
N TRP A 85 -0.62 5.67 -20.75
CA TRP A 85 -1.91 5.07 -21.07
C TRP A 85 -1.79 3.82 -21.94
N THR A 86 -0.98 3.90 -23.02
CA THR A 86 -0.82 2.83 -24.01
C THR A 86 0.66 2.66 -24.38
N PRO A 87 1.05 1.56 -25.06
CA PRO A 87 2.40 1.40 -25.60
C PRO A 87 2.70 2.28 -26.82
N ASP A 88 1.72 3.07 -27.29
CA ASP A 88 1.83 3.89 -28.48
C ASP A 88 2.66 5.17 -28.27
N ARG A 89 2.83 5.92 -29.35
CA ARG A 89 3.51 7.21 -29.37
C ARG A 89 3.09 8.10 -28.21
N ASN A 90 4.05 8.70 -27.55
CA ASN A 90 3.86 9.57 -26.37
C ASN A 90 3.12 8.85 -25.22
N ALA A 91 3.23 7.55 -25.13
CA ALA A 91 2.52 6.75 -24.12
C ALA A 91 0.98 6.87 -24.22
N GLY A 92 0.42 7.20 -25.37
CA GLY A 92 -1.00 7.50 -25.54
C GLY A 92 -1.46 8.79 -24.84
N PHE A 93 -0.54 9.55 -24.26
CA PHE A 93 -0.85 10.79 -23.53
C PHE A 93 -1.22 11.95 -24.46
N SER A 94 -0.56 12.04 -25.61
CA SER A 94 -0.77 13.11 -26.59
C SER A 94 -0.47 12.64 -28.02
N SER A 95 -1.22 13.18 -28.98
CA SER A 95 -1.00 12.96 -30.41
C SER A 95 0.05 13.91 -31.00
N CYS A 96 0.60 14.85 -30.25
CA CYS A 96 1.56 15.82 -30.71
C CYS A 96 2.90 15.17 -31.13
N ASP A 97 3.78 15.94 -31.78
CA ASP A 97 5.17 15.54 -31.96
C ASP A 97 5.85 15.36 -30.61
N PRO A 98 6.64 14.28 -30.37
CA PRO A 98 7.30 14.02 -29.07
C PRO A 98 8.15 15.20 -28.59
N GLY A 99 8.78 15.95 -29.51
CA GLY A 99 9.56 17.13 -29.15
C GLY A 99 8.73 18.33 -28.66
N ARG A 100 7.40 18.24 -28.72
CA ARG A 100 6.47 19.25 -28.19
C ARG A 100 5.88 18.91 -26.83
N LEU A 101 6.21 17.75 -26.28
CA LEU A 101 5.84 17.42 -24.91
C LEU A 101 6.58 18.34 -23.93
N SER A 102 5.89 18.87 -22.93
CA SER A 102 6.52 19.69 -21.88
C SER A 102 7.54 18.89 -21.07
N LEU A 103 7.27 17.61 -20.87
CA LEU A 103 8.19 16.65 -20.24
C LEU A 103 8.23 15.37 -21.10
N PRO A 104 9.38 14.71 -21.22
CA PRO A 104 9.49 13.47 -21.98
C PRO A 104 8.76 12.32 -21.27
N THR A 105 8.34 11.33 -22.03
CA THR A 105 7.90 10.04 -21.50
C THR A 105 9.07 9.26 -20.93
N ILE A 106 8.78 8.32 -20.02
CA ILE A 106 9.81 7.43 -19.44
C ILE A 106 10.21 6.38 -20.50
N MET A 107 11.51 6.29 -20.75
CA MET A 107 12.13 5.38 -21.74
C MET A 107 13.10 4.44 -21.02
N ASP A 108 12.63 3.79 -19.96
CA ASP A 108 13.39 2.85 -19.14
C ASP A 108 12.99 1.40 -19.49
N PRO A 109 13.91 0.43 -19.47
CA PRO A 109 13.58 -0.97 -19.78
C PRO A 109 12.53 -1.59 -18.82
N VAL A 110 12.44 -1.11 -17.59
CA VAL A 110 11.51 -1.61 -16.55
C VAL A 110 10.25 -0.76 -16.49
N TYR A 111 10.41 0.58 -16.48
CA TYR A 111 9.34 1.54 -16.25
C TYR A 111 8.84 2.24 -17.51
N GLY A 112 9.46 1.97 -18.67
CA GLY A 112 9.08 2.58 -19.93
C GLY A 112 7.63 2.26 -20.31
N TYR A 113 6.99 3.20 -21.00
CA TYR A 113 5.57 3.10 -21.34
C TYR A 113 5.22 1.92 -22.26
N GLN A 114 6.21 1.34 -22.94
CA GLN A 114 6.02 0.13 -23.74
C GLN A 114 5.72 -1.11 -22.88
N VAL A 115 6.19 -1.11 -21.63
CA VAL A 115 6.03 -2.22 -20.66
C VAL A 115 5.01 -1.86 -19.59
N THR A 116 5.16 -0.67 -19.00
CA THR A 116 4.34 -0.18 -17.90
C THR A 116 3.32 0.83 -18.41
N ASN A 117 2.07 0.42 -18.61
CA ASN A 117 1.00 1.29 -19.07
C ASN A 117 -0.38 0.78 -18.62
N VAL A 118 -1.40 1.64 -18.70
CA VAL A 118 -2.77 1.33 -18.27
C VAL A 118 -3.37 0.20 -19.10
N GLU A 119 -3.18 0.20 -20.43
CA GLU A 119 -3.75 -0.82 -21.32
C GLU A 119 -3.24 -2.22 -20.97
N ALA A 120 -1.93 -2.39 -20.80
CA ALA A 120 -1.33 -3.64 -20.35
C ALA A 120 -1.82 -4.04 -18.95
N SER A 121 -1.92 -3.07 -18.05
CA SER A 121 -2.41 -3.31 -16.68
C SER A 121 -3.88 -3.72 -16.65
N MET A 122 -4.72 -3.15 -17.52
CA MET A 122 -6.13 -3.51 -17.64
C MET A 122 -6.33 -4.92 -18.20
N SER A 123 -5.46 -5.36 -19.09
CA SER A 123 -5.54 -6.70 -19.69
C SER A 123 -5.05 -7.82 -18.77
N SER A 124 -4.33 -7.50 -17.68
CA SER A 124 -3.79 -8.47 -16.71
C SER A 124 -4.61 -8.49 -15.43
N PRO A 125 -5.37 -9.55 -15.13
CA PRO A 125 -6.21 -9.63 -13.92
C PRO A 125 -5.42 -9.54 -12.59
N SER A 126 -4.14 -9.90 -12.60
CA SER A 126 -3.25 -9.84 -11.42
C SER A 126 -2.44 -8.54 -11.33
N SER A 127 -2.70 -7.56 -12.20
CA SER A 127 -1.96 -6.29 -12.22
C SER A 127 -2.12 -5.50 -10.93
N LEU A 128 -1.15 -4.61 -10.66
CA LEU A 128 -1.21 -3.67 -9.54
C LEU A 128 -2.45 -2.77 -9.64
N LEU A 129 -2.86 -2.40 -10.86
CA LEU A 129 -4.06 -1.60 -11.10
C LEU A 129 -5.33 -2.29 -10.59
N HIS A 130 -5.55 -3.55 -10.95
CA HIS A 130 -6.71 -4.31 -10.48
C HIS A 130 -6.67 -4.55 -8.98
N TRP A 131 -5.48 -4.82 -8.43
CA TRP A 131 -5.29 -4.95 -6.99
C TRP A 131 -5.61 -3.64 -6.26
N THR A 132 -5.08 -2.49 -6.71
CA THR A 132 -5.35 -1.17 -6.12
C THR A 132 -6.84 -0.82 -6.16
N ARG A 133 -7.51 -1.10 -7.28
CA ARG A 133 -8.98 -0.91 -7.40
C ARG A 133 -9.74 -1.73 -6.37
N ARG A 134 -9.35 -3.00 -6.18
CA ARG A 134 -9.94 -3.88 -5.15
C ARG A 134 -9.73 -3.33 -3.74
N MET A 135 -8.53 -2.87 -3.42
CA MET A 135 -8.22 -2.30 -2.10
C MET A 135 -9.03 -1.02 -1.81
N ILE A 136 -9.19 -0.15 -2.80
CA ILE A 136 -10.04 1.04 -2.71
C ILE A 136 -11.51 0.64 -2.48
N GLU A 137 -11.99 -0.38 -3.17
CA GLU A 137 -13.36 -0.86 -2.99
C GLU A 137 -13.58 -1.46 -1.60
N ILE A 138 -12.65 -2.27 -1.10
CA ILE A 138 -12.69 -2.79 0.28
C ILE A 138 -12.72 -1.62 1.28
N ARG A 139 -11.88 -0.59 1.10
CA ARG A 139 -11.89 0.59 1.96
C ARG A 139 -13.26 1.28 1.95
N LYS A 140 -13.89 1.45 0.79
CA LYS A 140 -15.22 2.09 0.66
C LYS A 140 -16.31 1.28 1.35
N GLN A 141 -16.24 -0.04 1.31
CA GLN A 141 -17.20 -0.95 1.93
C GLN A 141 -17.04 -1.07 3.46
N ASN A 142 -15.94 -0.57 4.02
CA ASN A 142 -15.66 -0.60 5.46
C ASN A 142 -15.47 0.82 6.01
N PRO A 143 -16.54 1.45 6.52
CA PRO A 143 -16.50 2.83 7.01
C PRO A 143 -15.46 3.08 8.11
N ALA A 144 -15.05 2.05 8.84
CA ALA A 144 -14.00 2.14 9.85
C ALA A 144 -12.70 2.72 9.30
N PHE A 145 -12.32 2.46 8.05
CA PHE A 145 -11.12 3.02 7.44
C PHE A 145 -11.18 4.54 7.26
N GLY A 146 -12.35 5.07 6.92
CA GLY A 146 -12.53 6.51 6.66
C GLY A 146 -12.92 7.33 7.89
N LEU A 147 -13.79 6.78 8.72
CA LEU A 147 -14.44 7.48 9.83
C LEU A 147 -14.08 6.94 11.20
N GLY A 148 -13.34 5.81 11.25
CA GLY A 148 -13.06 5.11 12.49
C GLY A 148 -11.92 5.73 13.28
N THR A 149 -11.93 5.43 14.58
CA THR A 149 -10.81 5.67 15.47
C THR A 149 -9.61 4.79 15.07
N TYR A 150 -8.44 5.15 15.55
CA TYR A 150 -7.21 4.37 15.43
C TYR A 150 -6.74 4.00 16.83
N THR A 151 -6.49 2.71 17.04
CA THR A 151 -5.93 2.20 18.28
C THR A 151 -4.80 1.24 17.96
N GLU A 152 -3.58 1.61 18.30
CA GLU A 152 -2.42 0.74 18.14
C GLU A 152 -2.53 -0.45 19.10
N LEU A 153 -2.17 -1.64 18.60
CA LEU A 153 -2.07 -2.85 19.40
C LEU A 153 -0.60 -3.22 19.56
N PRO A 154 -0.13 -3.39 20.81
CA PRO A 154 1.20 -3.91 21.05
C PRO A 154 1.39 -5.27 20.36
N SER A 155 2.47 -5.38 19.60
CA SER A 155 2.90 -6.62 18.94
C SER A 155 4.06 -7.23 19.71
N SER A 156 4.11 -8.56 19.83
CA SER A 156 5.28 -9.26 20.38
C SER A 156 6.51 -9.19 19.46
N ASN A 157 6.31 -8.73 18.23
CA ASN A 157 7.37 -8.65 17.21
C ASN A 157 7.54 -7.20 16.71
N PRO A 158 8.71 -6.56 16.91
CA PRO A 158 8.94 -5.16 16.52
C PRO A 158 8.88 -4.91 15.00
N ALA A 159 8.99 -5.95 14.17
CA ALA A 159 8.83 -5.84 12.73
C ALA A 159 7.35 -5.82 12.28
N VAL A 160 6.42 -6.01 13.21
CA VAL A 160 4.97 -6.09 12.91
C VAL A 160 4.23 -4.93 13.56
N LEU A 161 3.59 -4.11 12.75
CA LEU A 161 2.66 -3.06 13.18
C LEU A 161 1.23 -3.60 13.15
N ALA A 162 0.55 -3.58 14.29
CA ALA A 162 -0.85 -3.95 14.41
C ALA A 162 -1.69 -2.80 14.97
N TYR A 163 -2.88 -2.60 14.43
CA TYR A 163 -3.82 -1.59 14.91
C TYR A 163 -5.27 -1.92 14.56
N LEU A 164 -6.17 -1.33 15.29
CA LEU A 164 -7.61 -1.39 15.07
C LEU A 164 -8.12 -0.10 14.45
N ARG A 165 -9.07 -0.26 13.54
CA ARG A 165 -9.95 0.81 13.04
C ARG A 165 -11.38 0.48 13.45
N GLU A 166 -12.03 1.38 14.18
CA GLU A 166 -13.37 1.13 14.70
C GLU A 166 -14.31 2.28 14.40
N TYR A 167 -15.45 1.94 13.80
CA TYR A 167 -16.56 2.88 13.58
C TYR A 167 -17.89 2.18 13.75
N LYS A 168 -18.62 2.50 14.83
CA LYS A 168 -19.90 1.84 15.18
C LYS A 168 -19.69 0.32 15.32
N ASP A 169 -20.39 -0.47 14.51
CA ASP A 169 -20.29 -1.93 14.49
C ASP A 169 -19.20 -2.47 13.54
N ASP A 170 -18.55 -1.60 12.78
CA ASP A 170 -17.46 -1.95 11.88
C ASP A 170 -16.12 -1.87 12.61
N LEU A 171 -15.50 -3.04 12.81
CA LEU A 171 -14.22 -3.19 13.49
C LEU A 171 -13.25 -3.95 12.58
N VAL A 172 -12.17 -3.29 12.21
CA VAL A 172 -11.13 -3.85 11.34
C VAL A 172 -9.80 -3.90 12.08
N LEU A 173 -9.19 -5.08 12.13
CA LEU A 173 -7.83 -5.30 12.58
C LEU A 173 -6.90 -5.28 11.37
N CYS A 174 -5.92 -4.39 11.39
CA CYS A 174 -4.84 -4.31 10.40
C CYS A 174 -3.55 -4.82 11.03
N VAL A 175 -2.87 -5.75 10.34
CA VAL A 175 -1.59 -6.31 10.79
C VAL A 175 -0.62 -6.28 9.62
N ASN A 176 0.57 -5.68 9.80
CA ASN A 176 1.51 -5.36 8.72
C ASN A 176 2.92 -5.82 9.10
N ASN A 177 3.55 -6.63 8.27
CA ASN A 177 4.94 -7.08 8.45
C ASN A 177 5.89 -6.25 7.56
N PHE A 178 6.76 -5.47 8.19
CA PHE A 178 7.77 -4.65 7.50
C PHE A 178 9.06 -5.41 7.19
N SER A 179 9.21 -6.63 7.71
CA SER A 179 10.36 -7.47 7.39
C SER A 179 10.22 -8.12 6.02
N ARG A 180 11.33 -8.26 5.31
CA ARG A 180 11.39 -9.07 4.08
C ARG A 180 11.23 -10.58 4.33
N PHE A 181 11.28 -11.00 5.59
CA PHE A 181 11.12 -12.39 5.99
C PHE A 181 9.74 -12.62 6.62
N PRO A 182 9.21 -13.85 6.56
CA PRO A 182 8.03 -14.22 7.31
C PRO A 182 8.24 -13.95 8.79
N GLN A 183 7.20 -13.39 9.45
CA GLN A 183 7.26 -13.02 10.86
C GLN A 183 6.03 -13.55 11.60
N PRO A 184 6.25 -14.26 12.73
CA PRO A 184 5.18 -14.54 13.67
C PRO A 184 4.93 -13.31 14.55
N THR A 185 3.70 -13.16 15.01
CA THR A 185 3.33 -12.17 16.03
C THR A 185 2.19 -12.70 16.89
N GLU A 186 2.17 -12.32 18.15
CA GLU A 186 1.09 -12.54 19.08
C GLU A 186 0.45 -11.20 19.41
N LEU A 187 -0.89 -11.15 19.35
CA LEU A 187 -1.69 -9.97 19.64
C LEU A 187 -2.66 -10.26 20.79
N ASP A 188 -2.76 -9.37 21.75
CA ASP A 188 -3.79 -9.45 22.79
C ASP A 188 -5.12 -8.97 22.23
N LEU A 189 -5.96 -9.92 21.87
CA LEU A 189 -7.30 -9.69 21.35
C LEU A 189 -8.41 -10.17 22.28
N ARG A 190 -8.12 -10.45 23.57
CA ARG A 190 -9.10 -10.98 24.56
C ARG A 190 -10.37 -10.14 24.69
N ALA A 191 -10.27 -8.82 24.51
CA ALA A 191 -11.45 -7.93 24.48
C ALA A 191 -12.46 -8.29 23.38
N TYR A 192 -12.04 -9.09 22.39
CA TYR A 192 -12.84 -9.52 21.25
C TYR A 192 -13.08 -11.03 21.21
N GLU A 193 -12.96 -11.68 22.37
CA GLU A 193 -13.18 -13.11 22.52
C GLU A 193 -14.49 -13.58 21.87
N GLY A 194 -14.44 -14.76 21.25
CA GLY A 194 -15.54 -15.36 20.48
C GLY A 194 -15.78 -14.76 19.10
N ARG A 195 -15.12 -13.65 18.72
CA ARG A 195 -15.21 -13.13 17.36
C ARG A 195 -14.30 -13.93 16.44
N HIS A 196 -14.68 -13.98 15.15
CA HIS A 196 -13.88 -14.61 14.11
C HIS A 196 -13.29 -13.54 13.20
N PRO A 197 -11.96 -13.43 13.09
CA PRO A 197 -11.35 -12.62 12.07
C PRO A 197 -11.72 -13.14 10.68
N VAL A 198 -12.24 -12.27 9.81
CA VAL A 198 -12.48 -12.57 8.40
C VAL A 198 -11.59 -11.66 7.57
N GLU A 199 -10.66 -12.26 6.86
CA GLU A 199 -9.74 -11.54 5.99
C GLU A 199 -10.52 -10.90 4.83
N LEU A 200 -10.33 -9.59 4.57
CA LEU A 200 -11.19 -8.79 3.70
C LEU A 200 -10.90 -8.95 2.21
N ILE A 201 -9.70 -9.37 1.82
CA ILE A 201 -9.29 -9.48 0.41
C ILE A 201 -9.75 -10.80 -0.18
N GLY A 202 -9.49 -11.90 0.52
CA GLY A 202 -9.85 -13.25 0.10
C GLY A 202 -11.12 -13.80 0.75
N GLY A 203 -11.69 -13.10 1.73
CA GLY A 203 -12.88 -13.55 2.45
C GLY A 203 -12.63 -14.76 3.37
N VAL A 204 -11.38 -15.05 3.70
CA VAL A 204 -11.00 -16.24 4.48
C VAL A 204 -11.31 -16.01 5.97
N ARG A 205 -12.02 -16.96 6.56
CA ARG A 205 -12.33 -16.95 7.99
C ARG A 205 -11.21 -17.63 8.77
N PHE A 206 -10.70 -16.94 9.76
CA PHE A 206 -9.68 -17.42 10.68
C PHE A 206 -10.31 -17.99 11.97
N PRO A 207 -9.53 -18.75 12.79
CA PRO A 207 -9.98 -19.28 14.05
C PRO A 207 -10.59 -18.21 14.97
N ALA A 208 -11.49 -18.60 15.86
CA ALA A 208 -12.08 -17.69 16.84
C ALA A 208 -11.00 -17.14 17.79
N ILE A 209 -11.14 -15.88 18.15
CA ILE A 209 -10.35 -15.27 19.22
C ILE A 209 -10.75 -15.92 20.54
N GLY A 210 -9.79 -16.40 21.31
CA GLY A 210 -9.96 -17.00 22.63
C GLY A 210 -9.27 -16.19 23.72
N GLU A 211 -9.04 -16.83 24.86
CA GLU A 211 -8.37 -16.23 26.04
C GLU A 211 -6.85 -16.05 25.84
N LEU A 212 -6.23 -16.87 24.98
CA LEU A 212 -4.79 -16.81 24.71
C LEU A 212 -4.45 -15.71 23.68
N PRO A 213 -3.21 -15.19 23.69
CA PRO A 213 -2.74 -14.28 22.65
C PRO A 213 -2.97 -14.88 21.26
N TYR A 214 -3.43 -14.05 20.34
CA TYR A 214 -3.78 -14.47 19.00
C TYR A 214 -2.53 -14.54 18.12
N LEU A 215 -2.09 -15.75 17.80
CA LEU A 215 -0.91 -16.00 16.98
C LEU A 215 -1.24 -15.85 15.50
N LEU A 216 -0.45 -15.03 14.81
CA LEU A 216 -0.46 -14.87 13.36
C LEU A 216 0.95 -15.07 12.81
N THR A 217 1.03 -15.57 11.57
CA THR A 217 2.27 -15.54 10.79
C THR A 217 2.00 -14.82 9.48
N LEU A 218 2.79 -13.79 9.21
CA LEU A 218 2.69 -12.99 8.00
C LEU A 218 3.87 -13.32 7.08
N ALA A 219 3.62 -13.41 5.78
CA ALA A 219 4.69 -13.49 4.78
C ALA A 219 5.58 -12.24 4.81
N GLY A 220 6.75 -12.29 4.19
CA GLY A 220 7.62 -11.12 4.06
C GLY A 220 6.87 -9.99 3.32
N HIS A 221 6.89 -8.79 3.90
CA HIS A 221 6.11 -7.64 3.46
C HIS A 221 4.61 -7.93 3.31
N GLY A 222 4.11 -8.97 3.98
CA GLY A 222 2.69 -9.34 3.99
C GLY A 222 1.88 -8.49 4.97
N PHE A 223 0.59 -8.41 4.71
CA PHE A 223 -0.34 -7.75 5.61
C PHE A 223 -1.69 -8.47 5.62
N TYR A 224 -2.50 -8.20 6.64
CA TYR A 224 -3.89 -8.63 6.73
C TYR A 224 -4.79 -7.48 7.14
N TRP A 225 -5.97 -7.41 6.54
CA TRP A 225 -7.10 -6.63 7.00
C TRP A 225 -8.20 -7.59 7.42
N PHE A 226 -8.47 -7.69 8.70
CA PHE A 226 -9.50 -8.57 9.24
C PHE A 226 -10.71 -7.79 9.72
N ARG A 227 -11.89 -8.11 9.23
CA ARG A 227 -13.12 -7.72 9.93
C ARG A 227 -13.31 -8.65 11.12
N LEU A 228 -13.49 -8.08 12.32
CA LEU A 228 -13.77 -8.83 13.53
C LEU A 228 -15.29 -8.98 13.68
N SER A 229 -15.88 -9.95 12.97
CA SER A 229 -17.32 -10.21 13.00
C SER A 229 -17.77 -10.77 14.35
N ARG A 230 -18.90 -10.28 14.88
CA ARG A 230 -19.53 -10.93 16.03
C ARG A 230 -20.11 -12.29 15.61
N VAL A 231 -20.05 -13.26 16.51
CA VAL A 231 -20.81 -14.50 16.33
C VAL A 231 -22.30 -14.14 16.40
N LEU A 232 -22.99 -14.20 15.26
CA LEU A 232 -24.44 -14.18 15.29
C LEU A 232 -24.89 -15.46 15.99
N SER A 233 -25.36 -15.35 17.23
CA SER A 233 -25.97 -16.48 17.91
C SER A 233 -27.12 -17.00 17.03
N ARG A 234 -27.17 -18.29 16.78
CA ARG A 234 -28.21 -18.97 15.99
C ARG A 234 -29.64 -18.80 16.57
N ALA A 235 -29.79 -18.06 17.68
CA ALA A 235 -31.08 -17.88 18.39
C ALA A 235 -32.08 -16.94 17.70
N ALA A 236 -31.71 -16.24 16.61
CA ALA A 236 -32.63 -15.29 15.96
C ALA A 236 -33.24 -15.80 14.63
N ARG A 237 -33.11 -17.07 14.26
CA ARG A 237 -33.75 -17.67 13.08
C ARG A 237 -34.85 -18.69 13.42
N GLY A 238 -35.48 -18.55 14.57
CA GLY A 238 -36.61 -19.37 14.97
C GLY A 238 -37.76 -18.53 15.51
N ARG A 239 -38.47 -17.81 14.66
CA ARG A 239 -39.86 -17.44 14.83
C ARG A 239 -40.45 -17.05 13.47
#